data_013be99bc7ff11ab9d5673bb4489a1cc
#
_entry.id   013be99bc7ff11ab9d5673bb4489a1cc
#
_cell.length_a   1.000
_cell.length_b   1.000
_cell.length_c   1.000
_cell.angle_alpha   90.00
_cell.angle_beta   90.00
_cell.angle_gamma   90.00
#
_symmetry.space_group_name_H-M   'P 1'
#
loop_
_entity.id
_entity.type
_entity.pdbx_description
1 polymer ?
#
loop_
_entity_poly.entity_id
_entity_poly.type
_entity_poly.pdbx_seq_one_letter_code
_entity_poly.pdbx_strand_id
1 'polypeptide(L)'
;MSVPAPRRTLPRPPVRRPDARCRARRATVAVAALCLVAGTVAAAPPAPPEPTGCGDLVHGQLCLQGPVGADGTYTASYRRNGAADGLDEIIVRLGYQRKNDRITAFPGWFGTRRTQGGAVGLSGRVEMLADECIRGVMERGETLYVTKWSCS
;
A
#
# COMPACT_ATOMS: atom_id res chain seq x y z
N MET A 1 33.09 -38.35 12.92
CA MET A 1 33.33 -38.27 11.46
C MET A 1 31.98 -38.17 10.78
N SER A 2 31.56 -36.92 10.42
CA SER A 2 30.22 -36.68 9.83
C SER A 2 30.46 -36.35 8.34
N VAL A 3 29.78 -37.15 7.49
CA VAL A 3 29.84 -37.02 6.01
C VAL A 3 28.83 -35.98 5.55
N PRO A 4 29.23 -34.97 4.73
CA PRO A 4 28.28 -34.01 4.19
C PRO A 4 27.50 -34.58 3.01
N ALA A 5 26.19 -34.32 2.99
CA ALA A 5 25.26 -34.75 1.95
C ALA A 5 25.45 -33.92 0.63
N PRO A 6 25.24 -34.55 -0.54
CA PRO A 6 25.42 -33.91 -1.83
C PRO A 6 24.31 -32.91 -2.17
N ARG A 7 24.73 -31.72 -2.68
CA ARG A 7 23.83 -30.68 -3.21
C ARG A 7 23.19 -31.13 -4.53
N ARG A 8 21.87 -31.19 -4.57
CA ARG A 8 21.09 -31.37 -5.82
C ARG A 8 21.03 -30.06 -6.58
N THR A 9 21.64 -30.03 -7.74
CA THR A 9 21.50 -28.96 -8.75
C THR A 9 20.18 -29.17 -9.49
N LEU A 10 19.28 -28.17 -9.44
CA LEU A 10 18.05 -28.11 -10.22
C LEU A 10 18.33 -27.63 -11.64
N PRO A 11 17.73 -28.25 -12.68
CA PRO A 11 17.91 -27.83 -14.08
C PRO A 11 17.18 -26.51 -14.37
N ARG A 12 17.85 -25.61 -15.10
CA ARG A 12 17.30 -24.36 -15.60
C ARG A 12 16.28 -24.60 -16.71
N PRO A 13 15.13 -23.86 -16.73
CA PRO A 13 14.18 -23.94 -17.82
C PRO A 13 14.73 -23.25 -19.11
N PRO A 14 14.32 -23.73 -20.30
CA PRO A 14 14.80 -23.18 -21.55
C PRO A 14 14.15 -21.80 -21.86
N VAL A 15 15.00 -20.87 -22.28
CA VAL A 15 14.61 -19.54 -22.76
C VAL A 15 14.02 -19.70 -24.17
N ARG A 16 12.72 -19.43 -24.33
CA ARG A 16 12.07 -19.32 -25.64
C ARG A 16 12.40 -17.95 -26.26
N ARG A 17 13.09 -18.00 -27.42
CA ARG A 17 13.26 -16.84 -28.32
C ARG A 17 11.98 -16.65 -29.15
N PRO A 18 11.48 -15.44 -29.33
CA PRO A 18 10.42 -15.17 -30.30
C PRO A 18 11.03 -14.98 -31.69
N ASP A 19 10.65 -15.84 -32.64
CA ASP A 19 10.96 -15.69 -34.06
C ASP A 19 10.07 -14.61 -34.67
N ALA A 20 10.63 -13.46 -34.94
CA ALA A 20 10.01 -12.40 -35.73
C ALA A 20 10.29 -12.64 -37.22
N ARG A 21 9.34 -13.24 -37.95
CA ARG A 21 9.31 -13.19 -39.41
C ARG A 21 8.03 -12.48 -39.87
N CYS A 22 8.13 -11.17 -40.06
CA CYS A 22 7.12 -10.37 -40.71
C CYS A 22 7.43 -10.37 -42.23
N ARG A 23 6.67 -11.16 -43.01
CA ARG A 23 6.69 -11.10 -44.50
C ARG A 23 5.80 -9.94 -44.95
N ALA A 24 6.42 -9.00 -45.62
CA ALA A 24 5.75 -7.95 -46.40
C ALA A 24 4.90 -8.55 -47.52
N ARG A 25 3.63 -8.21 -47.59
CA ARG A 25 2.83 -8.25 -48.83
C ARG A 25 2.25 -6.86 -49.05
N ARG A 26 2.71 -6.25 -50.16
CA ARG A 26 2.13 -5.05 -50.75
C ARG A 26 0.78 -5.41 -51.36
N ALA A 27 -0.26 -4.74 -50.96
CA ALA A 27 -1.48 -4.60 -51.72
C ALA A 27 -2.02 -3.19 -51.53
N THR A 28 -1.87 -2.37 -52.54
CA THR A 28 -2.45 -1.03 -52.65
C THR A 28 -3.95 -1.18 -52.95
N VAL A 29 -4.79 -0.75 -52.00
CA VAL A 29 -6.19 -0.42 -52.28
C VAL A 29 -6.44 0.93 -51.57
N ALA A 30 -6.65 1.95 -52.43
CA ALA A 30 -7.10 3.26 -51.96
C ALA A 30 -8.59 3.18 -51.61
N VAL A 31 -8.91 3.26 -50.34
CA VAL A 31 -10.26 3.51 -49.87
C VAL A 31 -10.19 4.73 -48.94
N ALA A 32 -10.84 5.81 -49.45
CA ALA A 32 -11.07 7.00 -48.68
C ALA A 32 -12.00 6.66 -47.51
N ALA A 33 -11.46 6.51 -46.29
CA ALA A 33 -12.21 6.34 -45.07
C ALA A 33 -12.25 7.66 -44.33
N LEU A 34 -13.43 8.25 -44.20
CA LEU A 34 -13.75 9.33 -43.27
C LEU A 34 -13.34 8.86 -41.87
N CYS A 35 -12.27 9.43 -41.32
CA CYS A 35 -11.91 9.25 -39.96
C CYS A 35 -12.87 10.07 -39.08
N LEU A 36 -13.93 9.46 -38.59
CA LEU A 36 -14.66 9.90 -37.42
C LEU A 36 -13.70 9.75 -36.23
N VAL A 37 -13.07 10.85 -35.81
CA VAL A 37 -12.29 10.93 -34.60
C VAL A 37 -13.27 10.88 -33.42
N ALA A 38 -13.66 9.67 -33.01
CA ALA A 38 -14.27 9.46 -31.72
C ALA A 38 -13.19 9.72 -30.66
N GLY A 39 -13.20 10.94 -30.12
CA GLY A 39 -12.34 11.30 -28.99
C GLY A 39 -12.70 10.43 -27.80
N THR A 40 -11.93 9.38 -27.57
CA THR A 40 -11.97 8.64 -26.31
C THR A 40 -11.42 9.57 -25.23
N VAL A 41 -12.31 10.16 -24.45
CA VAL A 41 -11.94 10.83 -23.20
C VAL A 41 -11.39 9.74 -22.28
N ALA A 42 -10.08 9.61 -22.25
CA ALA A 42 -9.42 8.74 -21.28
C ALA A 42 -9.74 9.32 -19.89
N ALA A 43 -10.59 8.62 -19.14
CA ALA A 43 -10.84 8.97 -17.75
C ALA A 43 -9.48 8.91 -17.02
N ALA A 44 -9.08 10.02 -16.41
CA ALA A 44 -7.89 10.05 -15.57
C ALA A 44 -8.02 8.99 -14.48
N PRO A 45 -6.95 8.24 -14.17
CA PRO A 45 -6.98 7.29 -13.07
C PRO A 45 -7.39 8.03 -11.80
N PRO A 46 -8.23 7.42 -10.93
CA PRO A 46 -8.64 8.03 -9.68
C PRO A 46 -7.38 8.40 -8.87
N ALA A 47 -7.34 9.63 -8.40
CA ALA A 47 -6.26 10.09 -7.53
C ALA A 47 -6.17 9.13 -6.31
N PRO A 48 -4.96 8.77 -5.86
CA PRO A 48 -4.82 7.97 -4.66
C PRO A 48 -5.53 8.68 -3.50
N PRO A 49 -6.26 7.95 -2.66
CA PRO A 49 -6.99 8.56 -1.55
C PRO A 49 -6.01 9.32 -0.65
N GLU A 50 -6.33 10.58 -0.39
CA GLU A 50 -5.52 11.41 0.50
C GLU A 50 -5.50 10.80 1.91
N PRO A 51 -4.36 10.91 2.64
CA PRO A 51 -4.29 10.39 3.98
C PRO A 51 -5.26 11.15 4.87
N THR A 52 -6.11 10.43 5.59
CA THR A 52 -7.08 10.97 6.54
C THR A 52 -6.36 11.74 7.65
N GLY A 53 -5.20 11.23 8.11
CA GLY A 53 -4.33 11.91 9.06
C GLY A 53 -2.95 11.29 9.10
N CYS A 54 -1.92 12.14 9.07
CA CYS A 54 -0.53 11.73 9.24
C CYS A 54 0.07 12.37 10.49
N GLY A 55 1.07 11.71 11.06
CA GLY A 55 1.92 12.21 12.13
C GLY A 55 3.38 11.96 11.80
N ASP A 56 4.19 13.01 11.84
CA ASP A 56 5.63 12.88 11.68
C ASP A 56 6.25 12.39 12.98
N LEU A 57 7.07 11.37 12.88
CA LEU A 57 7.83 10.76 13.95
C LEU A 57 9.31 11.07 13.73
N VAL A 58 10.13 10.93 14.77
CA VAL A 58 11.58 11.19 14.69
C VAL A 58 12.24 10.39 13.56
N HIS A 59 11.77 9.18 13.30
CA HIS A 59 12.36 8.25 12.33
C HIS A 59 11.43 7.89 11.18
N GLY A 60 10.35 8.62 10.95
CA GLY A 60 9.42 8.28 9.88
C GLY A 60 8.09 9.02 9.98
N GLN A 61 7.13 8.56 9.19
CA GLN A 61 5.79 9.09 9.16
C GLN A 61 4.78 7.95 9.32
N LEU A 62 3.82 8.15 10.20
CA LEU A 62 2.66 7.27 10.38
C LEU A 62 1.43 7.95 9.79
N CYS A 63 0.72 7.27 8.92
CA CYS A 63 -0.52 7.77 8.32
C CYS A 63 -1.68 6.81 8.54
N LEU A 64 -2.88 7.36 8.64
CA LEU A 64 -4.14 6.62 8.54
C LEU A 64 -4.91 7.13 7.32
N GLN A 65 -5.49 6.24 6.54
CA GLN A 65 -6.35 6.52 5.41
C GLN A 65 -7.69 5.82 5.60
N GLY A 66 -8.80 6.46 5.22
CA GLY A 66 -10.13 5.87 5.30
C GLY A 66 -11.22 6.92 5.33
N PRO A 67 -12.50 6.52 5.21
CA PRO A 67 -13.65 7.42 5.23
C PRO A 67 -13.95 7.89 6.66
N VAL A 68 -13.54 9.10 7.04
CA VAL A 68 -13.80 9.65 8.38
C VAL A 68 -15.30 9.83 8.61
N GLY A 69 -15.79 9.43 9.78
CA GLY A 69 -17.20 9.51 10.15
C GLY A 69 -18.11 8.46 9.46
N ALA A 70 -17.52 7.44 8.84
CA ALA A 70 -18.29 6.38 8.18
C ALA A 70 -17.60 5.02 8.31
N ASP A 71 -18.42 3.98 8.21
CA ASP A 71 -17.91 2.61 8.11
C ASP A 71 -17.11 2.39 6.84
N GLY A 72 -16.00 1.66 6.94
CA GLY A 72 -15.23 1.38 5.74
C GLY A 72 -13.90 0.68 6.00
N THR A 73 -13.12 0.58 4.93
CA THR A 73 -11.75 0.06 5.01
C THR A 73 -10.81 1.20 5.35
N TYR A 74 -10.08 1.02 6.44
CA TYR A 74 -9.03 1.93 6.87
C TYR A 74 -7.68 1.26 6.70
N THR A 75 -6.67 2.05 6.35
CA THR A 75 -5.29 1.60 6.18
C THR A 75 -4.36 2.43 7.06
N ALA A 76 -3.69 1.77 7.98
CA ALA A 76 -2.58 2.38 8.70
C ALA A 76 -1.28 2.04 8.00
N SER A 77 -0.45 3.05 7.72
CA SER A 77 0.83 2.88 7.05
C SER A 77 1.94 3.63 7.79
N TYR A 78 3.12 3.02 7.82
CA TYR A 78 4.33 3.62 8.36
C TYR A 78 5.45 3.59 7.33
N ARG A 79 6.15 4.71 7.17
CA ARG A 79 7.34 4.86 6.33
C ARG A 79 8.46 5.50 7.13
N ARG A 80 9.64 4.89 7.12
CA ARG A 80 10.85 5.46 7.73
C ARG A 80 11.45 6.53 6.84
N ASN A 81 11.98 7.59 7.47
CA ASN A 81 12.78 8.61 6.80
C ASN A 81 14.17 8.03 6.50
N GLY A 82 14.74 8.37 5.32
CA GLY A 82 16.08 7.93 4.94
C GLY A 82 16.16 6.43 4.60
N ALA A 83 15.09 5.84 4.09
CA ALA A 83 15.07 4.46 3.59
C ALA A 83 15.90 4.35 2.30
N ALA A 84 17.22 4.55 2.41
CA ALA A 84 18.18 4.04 1.45
C ALA A 84 18.47 2.57 1.80
N ASP A 85 18.83 1.79 0.80
CA ASP A 85 19.15 0.36 0.87
C ASP A 85 19.96 0.01 2.12
N GLY A 86 19.42 -0.87 2.99
CA GLY A 86 20.12 -1.40 4.14
C GLY A 86 19.58 -1.00 5.53
N LEU A 87 18.41 -0.40 5.63
CA LEU A 87 17.78 -0.17 6.94
C LEU A 87 17.33 -1.49 7.55
N ASP A 88 17.68 -1.69 8.82
CA ASP A 88 17.17 -2.81 9.61
C ASP A 88 15.64 -2.84 9.55
N GLU A 89 15.11 -3.98 9.16
CA GLU A 89 13.68 -4.21 9.21
C GLU A 89 13.20 -4.21 10.65
N ILE A 90 12.14 -3.47 10.93
CA ILE A 90 11.53 -3.43 12.26
C ILE A 90 10.16 -4.08 12.25
N ILE A 91 9.79 -4.69 13.36
CA ILE A 91 8.46 -5.22 13.58
C ILE A 91 7.62 -4.12 14.24
N VAL A 92 6.47 -3.84 13.65
CA VAL A 92 5.50 -2.89 14.18
C VAL A 92 4.10 -3.48 14.17
N ARG A 93 3.26 -3.05 15.10
CA ARG A 93 1.84 -3.35 15.13
C ARG A 93 1.10 -2.09 14.73
N LEU A 94 0.24 -2.18 13.72
CA LEU A 94 -0.51 -1.05 13.18
C LEU A 94 -2.00 -1.20 13.47
N GLY A 95 -2.64 -0.06 13.70
CA GLY A 95 -4.06 -0.01 14.01
C GLY A 95 -4.61 1.40 14.04
N TYR A 96 -5.68 1.54 14.75
CA TYR A 96 -6.42 2.78 14.90
C TYR A 96 -6.92 2.97 16.34
N GLN A 97 -7.32 4.19 16.66
CA GLN A 97 -8.03 4.51 17.88
C GLN A 97 -9.17 5.46 17.56
N ARG A 98 -10.33 5.26 18.21
CA ARG A 98 -11.52 6.10 18.04
C ARG A 98 -11.79 6.88 19.32
N LYS A 99 -12.43 8.01 19.16
CA LYS A 99 -13.00 8.77 20.29
C LYS A 99 -14.28 9.50 19.85
N ASN A 100 -15.14 9.78 20.80
CA ASN A 100 -16.19 10.79 20.70
C ASN A 100 -16.02 11.80 21.84
N ASP A 101 -17.04 12.62 22.09
CA ASP A 101 -17.07 13.61 23.16
C ASP A 101 -17.03 13.01 24.59
N ARG A 102 -17.36 11.73 24.74
CA ARG A 102 -17.50 11.05 26.03
C ARG A 102 -16.33 10.12 26.35
N ILE A 103 -15.81 9.42 25.36
CA ILE A 103 -14.82 8.36 25.58
C ILE A 103 -13.78 8.29 24.46
N THR A 104 -12.54 7.99 24.85
CA THR A 104 -11.50 7.52 23.95
C THR A 104 -11.41 6.00 24.07
N ALA A 105 -11.72 5.28 22.99
CA ALA A 105 -11.66 3.83 22.96
C ALA A 105 -10.21 3.31 23.05
N PHE A 106 -10.05 2.06 23.46
CA PHE A 106 -8.77 1.35 23.33
C PHE A 106 -8.40 1.21 21.85
N PRO A 107 -7.09 1.09 21.51
CA PRO A 107 -6.67 0.84 20.14
C PRO A 107 -7.27 -0.44 19.56
N GLY A 108 -7.81 -0.34 18.34
CA GLY A 108 -8.11 -1.48 17.48
C GLY A 108 -6.90 -1.77 16.57
N TRP A 109 -6.61 -3.06 16.35
CA TRP A 109 -5.40 -3.46 15.65
C TRP A 109 -5.71 -4.15 14.32
N PHE A 110 -5.05 -3.72 13.26
CA PHE A 110 -5.06 -4.42 11.97
C PHE A 110 -4.10 -5.61 11.93
N GLY A 111 -3.04 -5.56 12.76
CA GLY A 111 -2.09 -6.65 12.89
C GLY A 111 -0.65 -6.20 13.14
N THR A 112 0.24 -7.18 13.13
CA THR A 112 1.69 -6.98 13.31
C THR A 112 2.41 -7.38 12.03
N ARG A 113 3.35 -6.57 11.56
CA ARG A 113 4.15 -6.86 10.37
C ARG A 113 5.53 -6.25 10.46
N ARG A 114 6.48 -6.86 9.75
CA ARG A 114 7.83 -6.33 9.55
C ARG A 114 7.83 -5.33 8.39
N THR A 115 8.59 -4.23 8.52
CA THR A 115 8.81 -3.28 7.42
C THR A 115 9.59 -3.95 6.28
N GLN A 116 9.30 -3.56 5.05
CA GLN A 116 10.03 -3.96 3.86
C GLN A 116 10.47 -2.69 3.12
N GLY A 117 11.77 -2.53 2.88
CA GLY A 117 12.29 -1.29 2.32
C GLY A 117 11.94 -0.04 3.15
N GLY A 118 11.86 -0.20 4.47
CA GLY A 118 11.50 0.88 5.38
C GLY A 118 10.01 1.25 5.43
N ALA A 119 9.12 0.51 4.78
CA ALA A 119 7.68 0.78 4.74
C ALA A 119 6.84 -0.43 5.15
N VAL A 120 5.64 -0.16 5.64
CA VAL A 120 4.64 -1.18 5.98
C VAL A 120 3.24 -0.56 5.96
N GLY A 121 2.26 -1.33 5.52
CA GLY A 121 0.84 -0.96 5.56
C GLY A 121 -0.02 -2.15 5.92
N LEU A 122 -1.07 -1.91 6.71
CA LEU A 122 -2.08 -2.89 7.07
C LEU A 122 -3.45 -2.23 7.01
N SER A 123 -4.43 -2.98 6.54
CA SER A 123 -5.81 -2.50 6.38
C SER A 123 -6.78 -3.41 7.11
N GLY A 124 -7.91 -2.83 7.50
CA GLY A 124 -9.03 -3.56 8.08
C GLY A 124 -10.32 -2.76 8.01
N ARG A 125 -11.43 -3.45 8.17
CA ARG A 125 -12.74 -2.82 8.27
C ARG A 125 -12.90 -2.21 9.66
N VAL A 126 -13.38 -0.96 9.70
CA VAL A 126 -13.71 -0.25 10.94
C VAL A 126 -15.16 0.21 10.83
N GLU A 127 -15.95 -0.11 11.84
CA GLU A 127 -17.28 0.46 12.04
C GLU A 127 -17.13 1.75 12.84
N MET A 128 -17.62 2.85 12.30
CA MET A 128 -17.43 4.18 12.86
C MET A 128 -18.73 4.98 12.83
N LEU A 129 -19.05 5.64 13.93
CA LEU A 129 -20.19 6.54 14.01
C LEU A 129 -19.83 7.91 13.42
N ALA A 130 -20.84 8.64 12.94
CA ALA A 130 -20.65 9.94 12.29
C ALA A 130 -20.05 11.02 13.21
N ASP A 131 -20.24 10.89 14.52
CA ASP A 131 -19.72 11.80 15.56
C ASP A 131 -18.37 11.38 16.15
N GLU A 132 -17.77 10.30 15.61
CA GLU A 132 -16.49 9.81 16.08
C GLU A 132 -15.31 10.42 15.30
N CYS A 133 -14.25 10.68 16.02
CA CYS A 133 -12.93 10.96 15.45
C CYS A 133 -12.07 9.68 15.46
N ILE A 134 -11.16 9.59 14.51
CA ILE A 134 -10.24 8.47 14.38
C ILE A 134 -8.79 8.96 14.24
N ARG A 135 -7.83 8.17 14.71
CA ARG A 135 -6.40 8.36 14.48
C ARG A 135 -5.69 7.04 14.23
N GLY A 136 -4.59 7.10 13.51
CA GLY A 136 -3.68 5.97 13.34
C GLY A 136 -2.85 5.73 14.61
N VAL A 137 -2.58 4.46 14.86
CA VAL A 137 -1.78 4.00 16.00
C VAL A 137 -0.74 3.00 15.52
N MET A 138 0.48 3.15 15.99
CA MET A 138 1.58 2.19 15.77
C MET A 138 2.24 1.86 17.12
N GLU A 139 2.43 0.57 17.36
CA GLU A 139 3.19 0.06 18.50
C GLU A 139 4.51 -0.53 18.02
N ARG A 140 5.61 -0.11 18.66
CA ARG A 140 6.95 -0.68 18.45
C ARG A 140 7.59 -0.96 19.80
N GLY A 141 7.75 -2.22 20.15
CA GLY A 141 8.14 -2.62 21.50
C GLY A 141 7.12 -2.12 22.51
N GLU A 142 7.54 -1.36 23.50
CA GLU A 142 6.67 -0.76 24.52
C GLU A 142 6.19 0.65 24.19
N THR A 143 6.58 1.19 23.04
CA THR A 143 6.28 2.57 22.64
C THR A 143 5.09 2.64 21.70
N LEU A 144 4.13 3.48 22.04
CA LEU A 144 2.94 3.78 21.24
C LEU A 144 3.10 5.13 20.54
N TYR A 145 2.95 5.12 19.24
CA TYR A 145 2.96 6.29 18.37
C TYR A 145 1.56 6.53 17.81
N VAL A 146 1.18 7.79 17.65
CA VAL A 146 -0.16 8.14 17.18
C VAL A 146 -0.12 9.29 16.20
N THR A 147 -1.09 9.32 15.26
CA THR A 147 -1.32 10.48 14.39
C THR A 147 -2.17 11.53 15.09
N LYS A 148 -2.37 12.67 14.43
CA LYS A 148 -3.42 13.61 14.84
C LYS A 148 -4.80 12.96 14.68
N TRP A 149 -5.77 13.48 15.44
CA TRP A 149 -7.17 13.10 15.31
C TRP A 149 -7.75 13.67 14.01
N SER A 150 -8.51 12.84 13.29
CA SER A 150 -9.33 13.24 12.15
C SER A 150 -10.78 13.05 12.53
N CYS A 151 -11.56 14.10 12.42
CA CYS A 151 -12.99 14.16 12.76
C CYS A 151 -13.77 14.55 11.51
N SER A 152 -15.01 14.08 11.36
CA SER A 152 -15.96 14.47 10.32
C SER A 152 -16.54 15.85 10.59
#